data_813270fdf55955f35a5dddd1b79bfb31
#
_entry.id   813270fdf55955f35a5dddd1b79bfb31
#
_cell.length_a   1.000
_cell.length_b   1.000
_cell.length_c   1.000
_cell.angle_alpha   90.00
_cell.angle_beta   90.00
_cell.angle_gamma   90.00
#
_symmetry.space_group_name_H-M   'P 1'
#
loop_
_entity.id
_entity.type
_entity.pdbx_description
1 polymer ?
#
loop_
_entity_poly.entity_id
_entity_poly.type
_entity_poly.pdbx_seq_one_letter_code
_entity_poly.pdbx_strand_id
1 'polypeptide(L)'
;WDHLGTDARLDGDPVYNGAIDNATGVAGIIEIAEAFAHQATPPQRSVVFAAVTLEESGLLGSQYLVEHSPWALERIAANINLDALPMHGPSRNVTALGYGQSTLDDDLTEAAKTQGRIVVADDEPEKGFFFRSDHANFARAGIPALYASSGQDLVEGGLAAGRKAADDYTANRYHKPSDNYDPDWDYRGVIADLELLYTVGRTLADESRFPQWKPGADFSRPAPGAK
;
A
#
# COMPACT_ATOMS: atom_id res chain seq x y z
N TRP A 1 6.79 -8.68 -8.26
CA TRP A 1 7.45 -9.99 -8.28
C TRP A 1 8.72 -10.01 -9.13
N ASP A 2 9.06 -8.94 -9.78
CA ASP A 2 10.26 -8.77 -10.61
C ASP A 2 11.02 -7.51 -10.20
N HIS A 3 11.37 -7.41 -8.94
CA HIS A 3 12.14 -6.31 -8.36
C HIS A 3 13.34 -5.93 -9.27
N LEU A 4 14.43 -5.45 -8.82
CA LEU A 4 15.57 -4.97 -9.62
C LEU A 4 16.38 -6.09 -10.32
N GLY A 5 16.12 -7.37 -10.01
CA GLY A 5 16.79 -8.51 -10.64
C GLY A 5 18.20 -8.76 -10.13
N THR A 6 19.17 -8.81 -11.04
CA THR A 6 20.57 -9.11 -10.71
C THR A 6 21.55 -8.14 -11.37
N ASP A 7 22.63 -7.78 -10.68
CA ASP A 7 23.74 -7.01 -11.24
C ASP A 7 25.07 -7.76 -11.13
N ALA A 8 25.48 -8.41 -12.21
CA ALA A 8 26.73 -9.19 -12.26
C ALA A 8 28.02 -8.38 -12.05
N ARG A 9 27.93 -7.04 -11.93
CA ARG A 9 29.07 -6.17 -11.65
C ARG A 9 29.37 -6.04 -10.15
N LEU A 10 28.42 -6.48 -9.30
CA LEU A 10 28.60 -6.43 -7.86
C LEU A 10 29.47 -7.61 -7.38
N ASP A 11 30.41 -7.30 -6.49
CA ASP A 11 31.15 -8.31 -5.76
C ASP A 11 30.26 -8.88 -4.62
N GLY A 12 30.23 -10.20 -4.48
CA GLY A 12 29.45 -10.89 -3.45
C GLY A 12 28.03 -11.26 -3.93
N ASP A 13 27.00 -10.78 -3.28
CA ASP A 13 25.60 -11.07 -3.65
C ASP A 13 25.12 -10.11 -4.76
N PRO A 14 24.88 -10.59 -5.98
CA PRO A 14 24.41 -9.76 -7.08
C PRO A 14 22.87 -9.68 -7.17
N VAL A 15 22.14 -10.35 -6.28
CA VAL A 15 20.68 -10.49 -6.36
C VAL A 15 19.98 -9.44 -5.51
N TYR A 16 19.07 -8.70 -6.12
CA TYR A 16 18.17 -7.78 -5.42
C TYR A 16 16.92 -8.56 -5.01
N ASN A 17 16.92 -9.10 -3.78
CA ASN A 17 15.85 -9.99 -3.32
C ASN A 17 14.53 -9.25 -3.07
N GLY A 18 14.58 -7.96 -2.72
CA GLY A 18 13.37 -7.16 -2.47
C GLY A 18 12.50 -7.75 -1.36
N ALA A 19 13.13 -8.10 -0.24
CA ALA A 19 12.40 -8.79 0.82
C ALA A 19 11.38 -7.88 1.50
N ILE A 20 11.72 -6.62 1.77
CA ILE A 20 10.77 -5.59 2.20
C ILE A 20 10.09 -4.99 0.97
N ASP A 21 10.85 -4.64 -0.06
CA ASP A 21 10.40 -4.00 -1.28
C ASP A 21 10.44 -4.98 -2.48
N ASN A 22 9.36 -5.71 -2.83
CA ASN A 22 8.03 -5.67 -2.19
C ASN A 22 7.49 -7.08 -1.91
N ALA A 23 8.34 -8.01 -1.43
CA ALA A 23 7.83 -9.32 -1.03
C ALA A 23 6.86 -9.22 0.17
N THR A 24 7.02 -8.19 1.03
CA THR A 24 6.09 -7.94 2.15
C THR A 24 4.68 -7.59 1.66
N GLY A 25 4.55 -6.72 0.67
CA GLY A 25 3.26 -6.38 0.09
C GLY A 25 2.61 -7.57 -0.63
N VAL A 26 3.42 -8.37 -1.37
CA VAL A 26 2.93 -9.60 -2.02
C VAL A 26 2.43 -10.60 -0.98
N ALA A 27 3.18 -10.86 0.09
CA ALA A 27 2.72 -11.70 1.19
C ALA A 27 1.44 -11.12 1.82
N GLY A 28 1.39 -9.81 2.04
CA GLY A 28 0.23 -9.12 2.60
C GLY A 28 -1.04 -9.31 1.78
N ILE A 29 -1.00 -9.20 0.45
CA ILE A 29 -2.19 -9.45 -0.38
C ILE A 29 -2.64 -10.91 -0.36
N ILE A 30 -1.72 -11.86 -0.18
CA ILE A 30 -2.05 -13.29 -0.04
C ILE A 30 -2.79 -13.53 1.29
N GLU A 31 -2.28 -13.00 2.40
CA GLU A 31 -2.91 -13.10 3.72
C GLU A 31 -4.29 -12.43 3.74
N ILE A 32 -4.44 -11.25 3.15
CA ILE A 32 -5.74 -10.58 3.03
C ILE A 32 -6.69 -11.40 2.14
N ALA A 33 -6.20 -12.00 1.06
CA ALA A 33 -7.02 -12.84 0.19
C ALA A 33 -7.52 -14.10 0.93
N GLU A 34 -6.66 -14.72 1.73
CA GLU A 34 -7.04 -15.84 2.59
C GLU A 34 -8.11 -15.43 3.60
N ALA A 35 -7.94 -14.26 4.25
CA ALA A 35 -8.93 -13.72 5.18
C ALA A 35 -10.29 -13.51 4.50
N PHE A 36 -10.33 -12.99 3.27
CA PHE A 36 -11.57 -12.86 2.49
C PHE A 36 -12.18 -14.23 2.13
N ALA A 37 -11.35 -15.21 1.78
CA ALA A 37 -11.81 -16.57 1.40
C ALA A 37 -12.43 -17.34 2.56
N HIS A 38 -11.98 -17.09 3.79
CA HIS A 38 -12.47 -17.78 5.00
C HIS A 38 -13.67 -17.10 5.68
N GLN A 39 -14.23 -16.05 5.09
CA GLN A 39 -15.41 -15.41 5.65
C GLN A 39 -16.67 -16.26 5.55
N ALA A 40 -17.47 -16.22 6.61
CA ALA A 40 -18.77 -16.89 6.64
C ALA A 40 -19.77 -16.33 5.61
N THR A 41 -19.64 -15.04 5.30
CA THR A 41 -20.48 -14.35 4.31
C THR A 41 -19.60 -13.72 3.24
N PRO A 42 -19.76 -14.08 1.96
CA PRO A 42 -19.03 -13.46 0.87
C PRO A 42 -19.25 -11.94 0.82
N PRO A 43 -18.27 -11.13 0.37
CA PRO A 43 -18.47 -9.72 0.17
C PRO A 43 -19.50 -9.45 -0.94
N GLN A 44 -20.17 -8.29 -0.87
CA GLN A 44 -21.16 -7.89 -1.88
C GLN A 44 -20.51 -7.45 -3.20
N ARG A 45 -19.27 -6.97 -3.16
CA ARG A 45 -18.45 -6.65 -4.34
C ARG A 45 -17.37 -7.69 -4.52
N SER A 46 -16.98 -7.91 -5.77
CA SER A 46 -15.76 -8.65 -6.08
C SER A 46 -14.54 -7.91 -5.53
N VAL A 47 -13.62 -8.66 -4.93
CA VAL A 47 -12.31 -8.17 -4.51
C VAL A 47 -11.29 -8.78 -5.46
N VAL A 48 -10.43 -7.95 -6.03
CA VAL A 48 -9.38 -8.35 -6.98
C VAL A 48 -8.04 -8.18 -6.29
N PHE A 49 -7.27 -9.24 -6.24
CA PHE A 49 -5.88 -9.24 -5.77
C PHE A 49 -4.97 -9.23 -7.00
N ALA A 50 -4.14 -8.21 -7.11
CA ALA A 50 -3.26 -8.02 -8.25
C ALA A 50 -1.81 -7.87 -7.79
N ALA A 51 -0.95 -8.79 -8.23
CA ALA A 51 0.49 -8.67 -8.13
C ALA A 51 1.01 -8.29 -9.51
N VAL A 52 1.20 -7.00 -9.72
CA VAL A 52 1.66 -6.45 -10.99
C VAL A 52 3.17 -6.61 -11.17
N THR A 53 3.68 -6.33 -12.34
CA THR A 53 5.10 -6.43 -12.70
C THR A 53 5.66 -5.05 -13.08
N LEU A 54 6.99 -4.91 -13.18
CA LEU A 54 7.67 -3.71 -13.68
C LEU A 54 7.30 -2.42 -12.90
N GLU A 55 7.10 -2.54 -11.59
CA GLU A 55 6.91 -1.37 -10.72
C GLU A 55 8.14 -0.46 -10.80
N GLU A 56 9.32 -1.01 -10.60
CA GLU A 56 10.63 -0.35 -10.61
C GLU A 56 11.06 0.21 -11.98
N SER A 57 10.34 -0.20 -13.02
CA SER A 57 10.55 0.26 -14.39
C SER A 57 9.57 1.36 -14.82
N GLY A 58 8.98 2.07 -13.85
CA GLY A 58 8.05 3.18 -14.08
C GLY A 58 6.58 2.77 -14.02
N LEU A 59 6.22 1.83 -13.15
CA LEU A 59 4.84 1.40 -12.87
C LEU A 59 4.14 0.80 -14.11
N LEU A 60 4.89 0.12 -14.98
CA LEU A 60 4.36 -0.32 -16.29
C LEU A 60 3.27 -1.38 -16.15
N GLY A 61 3.37 -2.26 -15.14
CA GLY A 61 2.38 -3.32 -14.92
C GLY A 61 1.03 -2.77 -14.49
N SER A 62 0.99 -1.85 -13.55
CA SER A 62 -0.24 -1.18 -13.12
C SER A 62 -0.80 -0.26 -14.21
N GLN A 63 0.06 0.42 -14.96
CA GLN A 63 -0.37 1.20 -16.13
C GLN A 63 -1.09 0.29 -17.14
N TYR A 64 -0.48 -0.84 -17.50
CA TYR A 64 -1.09 -1.80 -18.42
C TYR A 64 -2.43 -2.33 -17.88
N LEU A 65 -2.51 -2.65 -16.59
CA LEU A 65 -3.73 -3.13 -15.96
C LEU A 65 -4.86 -2.10 -16.00
N VAL A 66 -4.55 -0.83 -15.84
CA VAL A 66 -5.53 0.27 -15.96
C VAL A 66 -5.98 0.46 -17.41
N GLU A 67 -5.02 0.55 -18.35
CA GLU A 67 -5.30 0.81 -19.77
C GLU A 67 -6.04 -0.36 -20.45
N HIS A 68 -5.80 -1.60 -20.00
CA HIS A 68 -6.37 -2.84 -20.53
C HIS A 68 -7.26 -3.55 -19.51
N SER A 69 -7.87 -2.78 -18.60
CA SER A 69 -8.70 -3.33 -17.55
C SER A 69 -9.82 -4.21 -18.12
N PRO A 70 -10.01 -5.44 -17.61
CA PRO A 70 -11.14 -6.29 -17.99
C PRO A 70 -12.49 -5.75 -17.46
N TRP A 71 -12.45 -4.73 -16.60
CA TRP A 71 -13.62 -4.06 -16.04
C TRP A 71 -13.65 -2.60 -16.50
N ALA A 72 -14.84 -2.05 -16.69
CA ALA A 72 -14.99 -0.62 -16.90
C ALA A 72 -14.48 0.13 -15.66
N LEU A 73 -13.63 1.14 -15.87
CA LEU A 73 -12.93 1.85 -14.77
C LEU A 73 -13.90 2.51 -13.79
N GLU A 74 -15.04 3.01 -14.27
CA GLU A 74 -16.09 3.59 -13.43
C GLU A 74 -16.74 2.57 -12.49
N ARG A 75 -16.55 1.26 -12.72
CA ARG A 75 -17.04 0.18 -11.85
C ARG A 75 -16.03 -0.24 -10.79
N ILE A 76 -14.80 0.22 -10.88
CA ILE A 76 -13.77 -0.02 -9.85
C ILE A 76 -14.02 0.95 -8.69
N ALA A 77 -14.36 0.42 -7.53
CA ALA A 77 -14.70 1.23 -6.36
C ALA A 77 -13.49 1.97 -5.82
N ALA A 78 -12.40 1.27 -5.60
CA ALA A 78 -11.16 1.79 -5.04
C ALA A 78 -9.98 0.88 -5.40
N ASN A 79 -8.77 1.40 -5.23
CA ASN A 79 -7.51 0.66 -5.15
C ASN A 79 -6.96 0.78 -3.73
N ILE A 80 -6.44 -0.31 -3.18
CA ILE A 80 -5.67 -0.34 -1.92
C ILE A 80 -4.31 -0.92 -2.25
N ASN A 81 -3.25 -0.16 -2.01
CA ASN A 81 -1.88 -0.50 -2.36
C ASN A 81 -1.09 -0.95 -1.13
N LEU A 82 -0.32 -2.01 -1.31
CA LEU A 82 0.62 -2.52 -0.32
C LEU A 82 2.01 -2.56 -0.95
N ASP A 83 2.91 -1.76 -0.39
CA ASP A 83 4.27 -1.63 -0.92
C ASP A 83 5.23 -1.29 0.21
N ALA A 84 6.33 -2.04 0.29
CA ALA A 84 7.39 -1.88 1.27
C ALA A 84 6.89 -1.77 2.73
N LEU A 85 6.13 -2.78 3.20
CA LEU A 85 5.56 -2.77 4.55
C LEU A 85 6.66 -2.81 5.63
N PRO A 86 6.65 -1.87 6.60
CA PRO A 86 7.72 -1.76 7.59
C PRO A 86 7.76 -2.93 8.58
N MET A 87 8.94 -3.48 8.85
CA MET A 87 9.18 -4.64 9.72
C MET A 87 9.80 -4.26 11.08
N HIS A 88 9.46 -3.10 11.63
CA HIS A 88 10.08 -2.57 12.86
C HIS A 88 9.14 -2.48 14.06
N GLY A 89 8.07 -3.27 14.05
CA GLY A 89 7.11 -3.36 15.16
C GLY A 89 5.95 -2.37 15.09
N PRO A 90 5.07 -2.38 16.12
CA PRO A 90 3.82 -1.62 16.08
C PRO A 90 4.06 -0.12 16.26
N SER A 91 3.23 0.69 15.58
CA SER A 91 3.20 2.14 15.68
C SER A 91 1.86 2.64 16.26
N ARG A 92 1.87 3.83 16.89
CA ARG A 92 0.68 4.53 17.38
C ARG A 92 -0.07 5.26 16.29
N ASN A 93 0.56 5.43 15.14
CA ASN A 93 -0.02 6.11 13.99
C ASN A 93 0.08 5.28 12.71
N VAL A 94 -0.74 5.67 11.75
CA VAL A 94 -0.74 5.15 10.37
C VAL A 94 -0.45 6.33 9.46
N THR A 95 0.56 6.24 8.63
CA THR A 95 0.82 7.24 7.59
C THR A 95 0.04 6.90 6.34
N ALA A 96 -0.73 7.86 5.82
CA ALA A 96 -1.43 7.75 4.55
C ALA A 96 -0.81 8.73 3.54
N LEU A 97 -0.30 8.20 2.43
CA LEU A 97 0.20 9.02 1.34
C LEU A 97 -0.99 9.61 0.56
N GLY A 98 -0.92 10.91 0.26
CA GLY A 98 -2.04 11.61 -0.37
C GLY A 98 -3.24 11.85 0.56
N TYR A 99 -3.01 11.87 1.89
CA TYR A 99 -4.05 12.14 2.89
C TYR A 99 -4.79 13.45 2.60
N GLY A 100 -6.12 13.42 2.72
CA GLY A 100 -6.98 14.56 2.44
C GLY A 100 -7.58 14.56 1.03
N GLN A 101 -7.14 13.70 0.13
CA GLN A 101 -7.56 13.67 -1.27
C GLN A 101 -8.88 12.91 -1.49
N SER A 102 -9.18 11.88 -0.73
CA SER A 102 -10.35 11.03 -0.96
C SER A 102 -11.09 10.66 0.33
N THR A 103 -12.31 10.13 0.18
CA THR A 103 -13.10 9.62 1.32
C THR A 103 -12.56 8.29 1.86
N LEU A 104 -11.54 7.68 1.21
CA LEU A 104 -10.84 6.52 1.76
C LEU A 104 -10.09 6.85 3.05
N ASP A 105 -9.69 8.12 3.22
CA ASP A 105 -9.07 8.59 4.46
C ASP A 105 -10.03 8.48 5.65
N ASP A 106 -11.32 8.70 5.39
CA ASP A 106 -12.34 8.62 6.42
C ASP A 106 -12.55 7.15 6.84
N ASP A 107 -12.58 6.22 5.86
CA ASP A 107 -12.65 4.78 6.10
C ASP A 107 -11.41 4.27 6.86
N LEU A 108 -10.22 4.72 6.44
CA LEU A 108 -8.97 4.39 7.11
C LEU A 108 -8.96 4.90 8.56
N THR A 109 -9.44 6.13 8.77
CA THR A 109 -9.52 6.75 10.11
C THR A 109 -10.44 5.96 11.04
N GLU A 110 -11.61 5.56 10.57
CA GLU A 110 -12.54 4.76 11.37
C GLU A 110 -11.95 3.37 11.69
N ALA A 111 -11.31 2.73 10.73
CA ALA A 111 -10.65 1.46 10.95
C ALA A 111 -9.48 1.60 11.95
N ALA A 112 -8.64 2.62 11.82
CA ALA A 112 -7.49 2.87 12.71
C ALA A 112 -7.91 3.10 14.18
N LYS A 113 -9.06 3.76 14.40
CA LYS A 113 -9.62 3.95 15.73
C LYS A 113 -9.89 2.63 16.46
N THR A 114 -10.29 1.58 15.75
CA THR A 114 -10.54 0.26 16.35
C THR A 114 -9.27 -0.36 16.93
N GLN A 115 -8.11 0.05 16.41
CA GLN A 115 -6.78 -0.36 16.89
C GLN A 115 -6.17 0.65 17.88
N GLY A 116 -6.88 1.75 18.21
CA GLY A 116 -6.34 2.84 19.04
C GLY A 116 -5.23 3.65 18.34
N ARG A 117 -5.16 3.59 17.01
CA ARG A 117 -4.17 4.32 16.17
C ARG A 117 -4.78 5.59 15.58
N ILE A 118 -3.93 6.56 15.27
CA ILE A 118 -4.32 7.79 14.56
C ILE A 118 -3.78 7.78 13.14
N VAL A 119 -4.55 8.29 12.18
CA VAL A 119 -4.07 8.48 10.82
C VAL A 119 -3.39 9.84 10.70
N VAL A 120 -2.23 9.87 10.09
CA VAL A 120 -1.45 11.09 9.82
C VAL A 120 -1.11 11.17 8.33
N ALA A 121 -0.96 12.39 7.85
CA ALA A 121 -0.44 12.62 6.51
C ALA A 121 1.05 12.26 6.44
N ASP A 122 1.54 12.06 5.20
CA ASP A 122 2.96 12.08 4.91
C ASP A 122 3.56 13.42 5.37
N ASP A 123 4.66 13.38 6.10
CA ASP A 123 5.37 14.57 6.60
C ASP A 123 6.38 15.13 5.58
N GLU A 124 6.58 14.45 4.44
CA GLU A 124 7.47 14.85 3.36
C GLU A 124 6.78 14.80 1.97
N PRO A 125 5.60 15.42 1.79
CA PRO A 125 4.80 15.30 0.56
C PRO A 125 5.53 15.86 -0.68
N GLU A 126 6.49 16.77 -0.49
CA GLU A 126 7.34 17.32 -1.55
C GLU A 126 8.26 16.28 -2.19
N LYS A 127 8.52 15.16 -1.52
CA LYS A 127 9.26 14.02 -2.08
C LYS A 127 8.46 13.23 -3.11
N GLY A 128 7.14 13.45 -3.18
CA GLY A 128 6.24 12.89 -4.16
C GLY A 128 6.06 11.37 -4.04
N PHE A 129 6.15 10.81 -2.84
CA PHE A 129 6.00 9.37 -2.59
C PHE A 129 4.68 8.81 -3.12
N PHE A 130 3.60 9.60 -3.08
CA PHE A 130 2.31 9.19 -3.66
C PHE A 130 2.41 8.75 -5.13
N PHE A 131 3.36 9.27 -5.89
CA PHE A 131 3.50 8.99 -7.33
C PHE A 131 4.52 7.88 -7.63
N ARG A 132 5.08 7.24 -6.61
CA ARG A 132 6.17 6.27 -6.74
C ARG A 132 5.76 4.82 -6.56
N SER A 133 4.45 4.53 -6.49
CA SER A 133 3.96 3.16 -6.43
C SER A 133 2.69 2.98 -7.27
N ASP A 134 2.29 1.76 -7.49
CA ASP A 134 1.30 1.30 -8.47
C ASP A 134 -0.10 1.94 -8.34
N HIS A 135 -0.50 2.35 -7.13
CA HIS A 135 -1.77 3.06 -6.90
C HIS A 135 -1.88 4.37 -7.69
N ALA A 136 -0.74 4.99 -8.04
CA ALA A 136 -0.71 6.25 -8.76
C ALA A 136 -1.38 6.15 -10.14
N ASN A 137 -1.25 5.01 -10.83
CA ASN A 137 -1.91 4.82 -12.12
C ASN A 137 -3.43 4.70 -11.99
N PHE A 138 -3.92 4.07 -10.91
CA PHE A 138 -5.35 4.05 -10.60
C PHE A 138 -5.86 5.45 -10.26
N ALA A 139 -5.13 6.22 -9.45
CA ALA A 139 -5.47 7.60 -9.13
C ALA A 139 -5.53 8.49 -10.38
N ARG A 140 -4.54 8.41 -11.28
CA ARG A 140 -4.54 9.12 -12.57
C ARG A 140 -5.73 8.74 -13.45
N ALA A 141 -6.20 7.49 -13.38
CA ALA A 141 -7.42 7.03 -14.04
C ALA A 141 -8.72 7.44 -13.31
N GLY A 142 -8.60 8.21 -12.22
CA GLY A 142 -9.73 8.73 -11.45
C GLY A 142 -10.31 7.76 -10.41
N ILE A 143 -9.67 6.63 -10.17
CA ILE A 143 -10.08 5.65 -9.15
C ILE A 143 -9.47 6.06 -7.81
N PRO A 144 -10.26 6.34 -6.75
CA PRO A 144 -9.71 6.61 -5.44
C PRO A 144 -8.77 5.51 -4.98
N ALA A 145 -7.58 5.90 -4.55
CA ALA A 145 -6.52 5.00 -4.20
C ALA A 145 -6.03 5.28 -2.77
N LEU A 146 -5.79 4.23 -2.01
CA LEU A 146 -5.26 4.26 -0.66
C LEU A 146 -3.89 3.60 -0.64
N TYR A 147 -2.90 4.34 -0.15
CA TYR A 147 -1.59 3.80 0.20
C TYR A 147 -1.25 4.21 1.63
N ALA A 148 -1.31 3.26 2.54
CA ALA A 148 -1.11 3.50 3.97
C ALA A 148 -0.39 2.34 4.63
N SER A 149 0.45 2.66 5.60
CA SER A 149 1.18 1.69 6.42
C SER A 149 1.50 2.27 7.80
N SER A 150 2.16 1.51 8.66
CA SER A 150 2.65 1.98 9.94
C SER A 150 3.44 3.28 9.81
N GLY A 151 3.07 4.26 10.63
CA GLY A 151 3.82 5.50 10.75
C GLY A 151 5.04 5.34 11.67
N GLN A 152 5.77 6.44 11.82
CA GLN A 152 7.06 6.44 12.53
C GLN A 152 6.93 6.56 14.06
N ASP A 153 5.75 6.81 14.64
CA ASP A 153 5.59 6.85 16.10
C ASP A 153 5.45 5.42 16.67
N LEU A 154 6.60 4.72 16.79
CA LEU A 154 6.60 3.35 17.30
C LEU A 154 6.14 3.29 18.74
N VAL A 155 5.48 2.19 19.12
CA VAL A 155 5.10 1.91 20.51
C VAL A 155 6.35 1.84 21.37
N GLU A 156 7.42 1.24 20.86
CA GLU A 156 8.72 1.15 21.51
C GLU A 156 9.68 2.18 20.92
N GLY A 157 10.10 3.17 21.71
CA GLY A 157 11.05 4.20 21.31
C GLY A 157 10.49 5.42 20.57
N GLY A 158 9.19 5.43 20.24
CA GLY A 158 8.51 6.59 19.66
C GLY A 158 9.05 7.03 18.30
N LEU A 159 8.84 8.30 17.95
CA LEU A 159 9.27 8.90 16.67
C LEU A 159 10.77 8.76 16.40
N ALA A 160 11.61 8.86 17.43
CA ALA A 160 13.05 8.76 17.25
C ALA A 160 13.48 7.37 16.76
N ALA A 161 12.87 6.32 17.31
CA ALA A 161 13.14 4.94 16.89
C ALA A 161 12.60 4.67 15.48
N GLY A 162 11.40 5.14 15.17
CA GLY A 162 10.80 4.94 13.84
C GLY A 162 11.58 5.68 12.74
N ARG A 163 11.97 6.92 12.96
CA ARG A 163 12.84 7.66 12.01
C ARG A 163 14.16 6.95 11.79
N LYS A 164 14.81 6.52 12.88
CA LYS A 164 16.05 5.77 12.76
C LYS A 164 15.87 4.47 11.96
N ALA A 165 14.78 3.75 12.14
CA ALA A 165 14.51 2.52 11.40
C ALA A 165 14.26 2.81 9.90
N ALA A 166 13.51 3.86 9.58
CA ALA A 166 13.28 4.30 8.20
C ALA A 166 14.58 4.77 7.51
N ASP A 167 15.39 5.55 8.20
CA ASP A 167 16.69 6.01 7.71
C ASP A 167 17.65 4.82 7.47
N ASP A 168 17.68 3.86 8.40
CA ASP A 168 18.49 2.65 8.27
C ASP A 168 18.07 1.80 7.08
N TYR A 169 16.77 1.58 6.90
CA TYR A 169 16.23 0.87 5.74
C TYR A 169 16.64 1.57 4.44
N THR A 170 16.40 2.86 4.34
CA THR A 170 16.73 3.65 3.14
C THR A 170 18.25 3.64 2.86
N ALA A 171 19.06 3.79 3.90
CA ALA A 171 20.51 3.82 3.74
C ALA A 171 21.14 2.47 3.41
N ASN A 172 20.58 1.36 3.92
CA ASN A 172 21.26 0.08 3.94
C ASN A 172 20.56 -1.03 3.16
N ARG A 173 19.24 -0.93 2.88
CA ARG A 173 18.45 -2.01 2.27
C ARG A 173 17.70 -1.60 1.02
N TYR A 174 17.03 -0.43 1.04
CA TYR A 174 16.19 0.03 -0.06
C TYR A 174 16.95 0.05 -1.39
N HIS A 175 16.46 -0.69 -2.37
CA HIS A 175 17.08 -0.89 -3.69
C HIS A 175 18.52 -1.43 -3.63
N LYS A 176 18.79 -2.33 -2.68
CA LYS A 176 20.09 -2.97 -2.52
C LYS A 176 19.96 -4.49 -2.38
N PRO A 177 21.02 -5.25 -2.75
CA PRO A 177 21.06 -6.70 -2.51
C PRO A 177 20.89 -7.09 -1.04
N SER A 178 21.18 -6.17 -0.11
CA SER A 178 20.98 -6.37 1.33
C SER A 178 19.55 -6.29 1.82
N ASP A 179 18.54 -6.02 0.93
CA ASP A 179 17.14 -6.18 1.27
C ASP A 179 16.75 -7.65 1.28
N ASN A 180 17.25 -8.34 2.30
CA ASN A 180 17.05 -9.75 2.52
C ASN A 180 16.09 -10.01 3.67
N TYR A 181 15.45 -11.18 3.63
CA TYR A 181 14.64 -11.66 4.74
C TYR A 181 15.49 -11.74 6.03
N ASP A 182 14.90 -11.29 7.14
CA ASP A 182 15.49 -11.34 8.46
C ASP A 182 14.56 -12.12 9.41
N PRO A 183 14.99 -13.23 10.01
CA PRO A 183 14.15 -14.02 10.91
C PRO A 183 13.78 -13.28 12.20
N ASP A 184 14.49 -12.19 12.52
CA ASP A 184 14.27 -11.38 13.72
C ASP A 184 13.31 -10.20 13.48
N TRP A 185 12.66 -10.11 12.32
CA TRP A 185 11.66 -9.08 12.05
C TRP A 185 10.50 -9.09 13.04
N ASP A 186 10.09 -7.91 13.46
CA ASP A 186 8.91 -7.74 14.31
C ASP A 186 7.64 -7.57 13.45
N TYR A 187 6.94 -8.65 13.24
CA TYR A 187 5.72 -8.70 12.42
C TYR A 187 4.49 -8.05 13.08
N ARG A 188 4.53 -7.68 14.37
CA ARG A 188 3.36 -7.14 15.09
C ARG A 188 2.79 -5.89 14.41
N GLY A 189 3.66 -5.03 13.88
CA GLY A 189 3.25 -3.81 13.17
C GLY A 189 2.57 -4.11 11.84
N VAL A 190 3.21 -4.90 10.99
CA VAL A 190 2.66 -5.26 9.67
C VAL A 190 1.38 -6.08 9.78
N ILE A 191 1.25 -6.95 10.76
CA ILE A 191 0.00 -7.68 11.00
C ILE A 191 -1.13 -6.69 11.31
N ALA A 192 -0.89 -5.71 12.19
CA ALA A 192 -1.89 -4.68 12.48
C ALA A 192 -2.24 -3.84 11.24
N ASP A 193 -1.26 -3.55 10.36
CA ASP A 193 -1.52 -2.85 9.09
C ASP A 193 -2.36 -3.70 8.14
N LEU A 194 -2.09 -5.00 8.01
CA LEU A 194 -2.89 -5.91 7.17
C LEU A 194 -4.33 -6.03 7.68
N GLU A 195 -4.53 -6.16 9.00
CA GLU A 195 -5.86 -6.17 9.62
C GLU A 195 -6.61 -4.85 9.38
N LEU A 196 -5.90 -3.72 9.43
CA LEU A 196 -6.44 -2.41 9.12
C LEU A 196 -6.90 -2.32 7.66
N LEU A 197 -6.02 -2.66 6.71
CA LEU A 197 -6.33 -2.60 5.28
C LEU A 197 -7.41 -3.62 4.88
N TYR A 198 -7.40 -4.81 5.51
CA TYR A 198 -8.50 -5.76 5.38
C TYR A 198 -9.84 -5.16 5.85
N THR A 199 -9.85 -4.47 7.00
CA THR A 199 -11.06 -3.83 7.54
C THR A 199 -11.60 -2.77 6.59
N VAL A 200 -10.73 -1.91 6.05
CA VAL A 200 -11.11 -0.92 5.02
C VAL A 200 -11.65 -1.63 3.77
N GLY A 201 -10.91 -2.61 3.25
CA GLY A 201 -11.30 -3.37 2.06
C GLY A 201 -12.64 -4.09 2.26
N ARG A 202 -12.86 -4.67 3.44
CA ARG A 202 -14.12 -5.35 3.79
C ARG A 202 -15.30 -4.39 3.85
N THR A 203 -15.13 -3.25 4.51
CA THR A 203 -16.14 -2.19 4.56
C THR A 203 -16.55 -1.76 3.16
N LEU A 204 -15.58 -1.46 2.30
CA LEU A 204 -15.82 -1.08 0.92
C LEU A 204 -16.48 -2.18 0.10
N ALA A 205 -16.14 -3.45 0.36
CA ALA A 205 -16.72 -4.58 -0.36
C ALA A 205 -18.17 -4.86 0.04
N ASP A 206 -18.61 -4.44 1.21
CA ASP A 206 -19.97 -4.66 1.71
C ASP A 206 -20.91 -3.46 1.55
N GLU A 207 -20.37 -2.28 1.30
CA GLU A 207 -21.16 -1.07 1.12
C GLU A 207 -21.55 -0.84 -0.35
N SER A 208 -22.70 -0.19 -0.58
CA SER A 208 -23.12 0.22 -1.93
C SER A 208 -22.47 1.52 -2.41
N ARG A 209 -21.96 2.37 -1.48
CA ARG A 209 -21.33 3.64 -1.85
C ARG A 209 -19.99 3.40 -2.54
N PHE A 210 -19.63 4.33 -3.43
CA PHE A 210 -18.31 4.40 -4.03
C PHE A 210 -17.51 5.50 -3.34
N PRO A 211 -16.27 5.25 -2.92
CA PRO A 211 -15.38 6.31 -2.48
C PRO A 211 -15.26 7.43 -3.50
N GLN A 212 -15.10 8.65 -3.05
CA GLN A 212 -15.03 9.84 -3.89
C GLN A 212 -13.73 10.60 -3.63
N TRP A 213 -13.24 11.27 -4.65
CA TRP A 213 -12.25 12.32 -4.48
C TRP A 213 -12.93 13.53 -3.81
N LYS A 214 -12.23 14.13 -2.83
CA LYS A 214 -12.75 15.29 -2.09
C LYS A 214 -12.66 16.56 -2.96
N PRO A 215 -13.47 17.58 -2.70
CA PRO A 215 -13.34 18.86 -3.40
C PRO A 215 -11.94 19.45 -3.27
N GLY A 216 -11.33 19.81 -4.39
CA GLY A 216 -9.96 20.32 -4.44
C GLY A 216 -8.87 19.23 -4.56
N ALA A 217 -9.25 17.95 -4.64
CA ALA A 217 -8.32 16.88 -4.95
C ALA A 217 -7.73 17.01 -6.37
N ASP A 218 -6.53 16.48 -6.56
CA ASP A 218 -5.83 16.50 -7.86
C ASP A 218 -6.47 15.58 -8.89
N PHE A 219 -7.37 14.69 -8.47
CA PHE A 219 -7.99 13.67 -9.29
C PHE A 219 -9.52 13.77 -9.24
N SER A 220 -10.18 13.18 -10.25
CA SER A 220 -11.64 13.06 -10.31
C SER A 220 -12.03 11.72 -10.92
N ARG A 221 -13.18 11.17 -10.50
CA ARG A 221 -13.68 9.94 -11.12
C ARG A 221 -13.98 10.14 -12.61
N PRO A 222 -13.71 9.11 -13.43
CA PRO A 222 -14.08 9.17 -14.83
C PRO A 222 -15.60 9.32 -14.97
N ALA A 223 -16.02 10.10 -15.96
CA ALA A 223 -17.45 10.19 -16.28
C ALA A 223 -17.96 8.81 -16.77
N PRO A 224 -19.21 8.44 -16.47
CA PRO A 224 -19.79 7.21 -16.98
C PRO A 224 -19.66 7.12 -18.50
N GLY A 225 -19.06 6.02 -19.00
CA GLY A 225 -18.85 5.82 -20.44
C GLY A 225 -17.61 6.51 -21.02
N ALA A 226 -16.75 7.12 -20.22
CA ALA A 226 -15.42 7.55 -20.66
C ALA A 226 -14.56 6.32 -20.97
N LYS A 227 -14.00 6.28 -22.20
CA LYS A 227 -13.04 5.26 -22.65
C LYS A 227 -11.63 5.81 -22.54
#